data_d7424e6f326b616f8370e416d23ad312
#
_entry.id   d7424e6f326b616f8370e416d23ad312
#
_cell.length_a   1.000
_cell.length_b   1.000
_cell.length_c   1.000
_cell.angle_alpha   90.00
_cell.angle_beta   90.00
_cell.angle_gamma   90.00
#
_symmetry.space_group_name_H-M   'P 1'
#
loop_
_entity.id
_entity.type
_entity.pdbx_description
1 polymer ?
#
loop_
_entity_poly.entity_id
_entity_poly.type
_entity_poly.pdbx_seq_one_letter_code
_entity_poly.pdbx_strand_id
1 'polypeptide(L)'
;MTALTWVLLAFSIIGFIFGFWQWMARRRTVQRLDNMLEQSISSGFTEEHFDETELSALETKFARFLRGSAHTQKTMKTEQEAVKTLISDISHQTRTPIANLLVYASLLTESDLSPRQREQVQALLTQGEKLSFLIQTLVKASRLETGIVVPTPTLGPVAPLLEAAVEQERPAAEKKKITLQILPFVGDASFDPRWTSEALGNVVNNAVKYTPAGGRVTVSAQMLETFCRGDVTDTGPGIPEEEQGGIFNRFYRGTLTHSAEGLGLGLYLAREILSLQGGYIKVSSKPGNGSTFSLYLPRKLNRI
;
A
#
# COMPACT_ATOMS: atom_id res chain seq x y z
N MET A 1 23.75 77.78 7.06
CA MET A 1 23.52 76.41 7.55
C MET A 1 24.24 76.23 8.85
N THR A 2 23.53 75.94 9.94
CA THR A 2 24.03 75.89 11.27
C THR A 2 24.79 74.57 11.53
N ALA A 3 25.83 74.55 12.39
CA ALA A 3 26.61 73.37 12.73
C ALA A 3 25.70 72.18 13.14
N LEU A 4 24.52 72.45 13.68
CA LEU A 4 23.49 71.46 14.06
C LEU A 4 22.97 70.65 12.86
N THR A 5 22.81 71.27 11.67
CA THR A 5 22.33 70.53 10.48
C THR A 5 23.37 69.53 9.97
N TRP A 6 24.64 69.81 10.05
CA TRP A 6 25.71 68.91 9.70
C TRP A 6 25.83 67.70 10.66
N VAL A 7 25.62 67.93 11.97
CA VAL A 7 25.59 66.87 12.96
C VAL A 7 24.41 65.92 12.74
N LEU A 8 23.22 66.43 12.47
CA LEU A 8 22.04 65.59 12.20
C LEU A 8 22.21 64.78 10.91
N LEU A 9 22.81 65.39 9.87
CA LEU A 9 23.07 64.71 8.61
C LEU A 9 24.12 63.56 8.80
N ALA A 10 25.16 63.78 9.59
CA ALA A 10 26.14 62.74 9.92
C ALA A 10 25.50 61.57 10.71
N PHE A 11 24.63 61.86 11.69
CA PHE A 11 23.89 60.82 12.43
C PHE A 11 22.97 60.01 11.53
N SER A 12 22.28 60.65 10.59
CA SER A 12 21.40 59.99 9.62
C SER A 12 22.19 59.03 8.68
N ILE A 13 23.36 59.49 8.19
CA ILE A 13 24.24 58.68 7.37
C ILE A 13 24.79 57.47 8.14
N ILE A 14 25.24 57.67 9.36
CA ILE A 14 25.73 56.55 10.22
C ILE A 14 24.62 55.54 10.49
N GLY A 15 23.38 56.03 10.79
CA GLY A 15 22.24 55.15 10.99
C GLY A 15 21.86 54.35 9.74
N PHE A 16 21.95 55.00 8.55
CA PHE A 16 21.70 54.32 7.29
C PHE A 16 22.75 53.27 6.94
N ILE A 17 24.04 53.57 7.16
CA ILE A 17 25.15 52.63 6.97
C ILE A 17 25.02 51.42 7.91
N PHE A 18 24.71 51.70 9.19
CA PHE A 18 24.50 50.63 10.20
C PHE A 18 23.29 49.73 9.84
N GLY A 19 22.16 50.35 9.43
CA GLY A 19 20.99 49.60 9.00
C GLY A 19 21.26 48.74 7.74
N PHE A 20 21.99 49.34 6.78
CA PHE A 20 22.38 48.62 5.55
C PHE A 20 23.34 47.47 5.86
N TRP A 21 24.30 47.65 6.77
CA TRP A 21 25.21 46.62 7.20
C TRP A 21 24.49 45.48 7.92
N GLN A 22 23.54 45.78 8.80
CA GLN A 22 22.69 44.76 9.47
C GLN A 22 21.80 44.02 8.47
N TRP A 23 21.21 44.71 7.51
CA TRP A 23 20.40 44.09 6.46
C TRP A 23 21.23 43.15 5.59
N MET A 24 22.43 43.55 5.21
CA MET A 24 23.35 42.72 4.42
C MET A 24 23.83 41.48 5.21
N ALA A 25 24.11 41.63 6.50
CA ALA A 25 24.48 40.52 7.37
C ALA A 25 23.36 39.47 7.48
N ARG A 26 22.11 39.91 7.72
CA ARG A 26 20.93 39.03 7.75
C ARG A 26 20.72 38.30 6.42
N ARG A 27 20.85 39.00 5.31
CA ARG A 27 20.67 38.42 3.96
C ARG A 27 21.72 37.34 3.68
N ARG A 28 22.99 37.53 4.09
CA ARG A 28 24.05 36.54 3.95
C ARG A 28 23.77 35.29 4.79
N THR A 29 23.23 35.43 6.00
CA THR A 29 22.87 34.32 6.87
C THR A 29 21.75 33.46 6.26
N VAL A 30 20.70 34.09 5.76
CA VAL A 30 19.59 33.37 5.11
C VAL A 30 20.06 32.63 3.85
N GLN A 31 20.90 33.26 3.03
CA GLN A 31 21.45 32.63 1.83
C GLN A 31 22.36 31.43 2.16
N ARG A 32 23.15 31.50 3.26
CA ARG A 32 23.97 30.37 3.70
C ARG A 32 23.10 29.19 4.13
N LEU A 33 22.05 29.44 4.92
CA LEU A 33 21.11 28.38 5.34
C LEU A 33 20.38 27.74 4.16
N ASP A 34 20.01 28.55 3.18
CA ASP A 34 19.35 28.07 1.94
C ASP A 34 20.29 27.17 1.12
N ASN A 35 21.54 27.60 0.94
CA ASN A 35 22.55 26.79 0.27
C ASN A 35 22.86 25.47 1.02
N MET A 36 22.87 25.48 2.36
CA MET A 36 23.04 24.25 3.17
C MET A 36 21.87 23.28 2.98
N LEU A 37 20.65 23.80 2.89
CA LEU A 37 19.46 22.99 2.56
C LEU A 37 19.53 22.39 1.16
N GLU A 38 19.86 23.18 0.15
CA GLU A 38 20.00 22.69 -1.22
C GLU A 38 21.11 21.65 -1.38
N GLN A 39 22.27 21.86 -0.72
CA GLN A 39 23.36 20.89 -0.72
C GLN A 39 23.01 19.58 -0.01
N SER A 40 22.21 19.65 1.08
CA SER A 40 21.78 18.44 1.77
C SER A 40 20.78 17.61 0.94
N ILE A 41 19.98 18.26 0.10
CA ILE A 41 19.05 17.61 -0.83
C ILE A 41 19.83 16.95 -1.99
N SER A 42 20.94 17.54 -2.43
CA SER A 42 21.74 17.05 -3.55
C SER A 42 22.89 16.09 -3.20
N SER A 43 22.94 15.55 -1.97
CA SER A 43 23.85 14.49 -1.50
C SER A 43 25.35 14.82 -1.31
N GLY A 44 25.72 16.08 -1.03
CA GLY A 44 27.11 16.41 -0.86
C GLY A 44 27.39 17.60 0.06
N PHE A 45 27.03 17.54 1.35
CA PHE A 45 27.33 18.61 2.28
C PHE A 45 28.78 18.54 2.81
N THR A 46 29.61 19.58 2.53
CA THR A 46 30.95 19.81 3.10
C THR A 46 30.96 21.09 3.92
N GLU A 47 31.45 21.02 5.16
CA GLU A 47 31.65 22.19 6.02
C GLU A 47 32.82 23.03 5.54
N GLU A 48 32.58 24.31 5.21
CA GLU A 48 33.65 25.17 4.66
C GLU A 48 34.21 26.24 5.62
N HIS A 49 33.55 26.57 6.76
CA HIS A 49 34.08 27.63 7.65
C HIS A 49 33.75 27.44 9.14
N PHE A 50 34.77 27.52 10.00
CA PHE A 50 34.65 27.64 11.46
C PHE A 50 34.92 29.08 11.88
N ASP A 51 33.90 29.81 12.36
CA ASP A 51 34.01 31.10 12.99
C ASP A 51 33.40 31.02 14.39
N GLU A 52 34.03 31.62 15.42
CA GLU A 52 33.65 31.49 16.86
C GLU A 52 32.39 32.32 17.24
N THR A 53 31.35 32.33 16.38
CA THR A 53 30.11 33.08 16.62
C THR A 53 28.96 32.15 17.01
N GLU A 54 27.94 32.67 17.71
CA GLU A 54 26.69 31.94 18.03
C GLU A 54 26.03 31.37 16.76
N LEU A 55 26.23 32.04 15.63
CA LEU A 55 25.75 31.62 14.33
C LEU A 55 26.44 30.33 13.85
N SER A 56 27.77 30.23 14.05
CA SER A 56 28.56 29.03 13.71
C SER A 56 28.13 27.82 14.56
N ALA A 57 27.79 28.05 15.84
CA ALA A 57 27.25 26.99 16.70
C ALA A 57 25.89 26.48 16.22
N LEU A 58 25.04 27.37 15.67
CA LEU A 58 23.74 26.98 15.06
C LEU A 58 23.94 26.23 13.75
N GLU A 59 24.83 26.72 12.87
CA GLU A 59 25.22 26.05 11.62
C GLU A 59 25.74 24.64 11.88
N THR A 60 26.60 24.47 12.87
CA THR A 60 27.14 23.15 13.26
C THR A 60 26.05 22.20 13.78
N LYS A 61 25.10 22.69 14.60
CA LYS A 61 23.96 21.89 15.06
C LYS A 61 23.06 21.48 13.91
N PHE A 62 22.79 22.39 12.99
CA PHE A 62 21.97 22.15 11.81
C PHE A 62 22.64 21.16 10.85
N ALA A 63 23.94 21.33 10.57
CA ALA A 63 24.73 20.40 9.78
C ALA A 63 24.73 18.98 10.37
N ARG A 64 24.86 18.88 11.71
CA ARG A 64 24.78 17.59 12.41
C ARG A 64 23.40 16.93 12.27
N PHE A 65 22.33 17.73 12.39
CA PHE A 65 20.98 17.25 12.19
C PHE A 65 20.75 16.74 10.76
N LEU A 66 21.18 17.50 9.76
CA LEU A 66 21.05 17.12 8.33
C LEU A 66 21.86 15.85 8.01
N ARG A 67 23.11 15.73 8.51
CA ARG A 67 23.92 14.50 8.35
C ARG A 67 23.28 13.31 9.05
N GLY A 68 22.75 13.49 10.25
CA GLY A 68 22.00 12.45 10.97
C GLY A 68 20.77 11.98 10.18
N SER A 69 20.01 12.93 9.65
CA SER A 69 18.84 12.63 8.83
C SER A 69 19.20 11.90 7.53
N ALA A 70 20.22 12.39 6.80
CA ALA A 70 20.70 11.76 5.58
C ALA A 70 21.27 10.34 5.82
N HIS A 71 22.01 10.16 6.94
CA HIS A 71 22.51 8.84 7.33
C HIS A 71 21.38 7.88 7.66
N THR A 72 20.40 8.33 8.44
CA THR A 72 19.21 7.52 8.78
C THR A 72 18.44 7.12 7.50
N GLN A 73 18.23 8.06 6.59
CA GLN A 73 17.54 7.81 5.33
C GLN A 73 18.30 6.79 4.45
N LYS A 74 19.65 6.91 4.38
CA LYS A 74 20.50 5.96 3.67
C LYS A 74 20.44 4.57 4.31
N THR A 75 20.52 4.47 5.63
CA THR A 75 20.42 3.20 6.35
C THR A 75 19.06 2.55 6.12
N MET A 76 17.96 3.29 6.25
CA MET A 76 16.61 2.79 5.97
C MET A 76 16.47 2.28 4.53
N LYS A 77 17.05 3.00 3.55
CA LYS A 77 17.05 2.56 2.15
C LYS A 77 17.84 1.27 1.96
N THR A 78 19.01 1.15 2.59
CA THR A 78 19.83 -0.07 2.51
C THR A 78 19.14 -1.26 3.17
N GLU A 79 18.52 -1.08 4.32
CA GLU A 79 17.72 -2.11 4.99
C GLU A 79 16.51 -2.52 4.14
N GLN A 80 15.83 -1.55 3.53
CA GLN A 80 14.73 -1.82 2.61
C GLN A 80 15.17 -2.64 1.39
N GLU A 81 16.33 -2.33 0.81
CA GLU A 81 16.90 -3.09 -0.31
C GLU A 81 17.32 -4.51 0.12
N ALA A 82 17.89 -4.68 1.30
CA ALA A 82 18.22 -5.99 1.85
C ALA A 82 16.97 -6.85 2.06
N VAL A 83 15.91 -6.27 2.61
CA VAL A 83 14.60 -6.94 2.76
C VAL A 83 14.02 -7.30 1.39
N LYS A 84 14.12 -6.43 0.39
CA LYS A 84 13.70 -6.71 -1.00
C LYS A 84 14.38 -7.95 -1.55
N THR A 85 15.70 -8.01 -1.42
CA THR A 85 16.50 -9.14 -1.90
C THR A 85 16.12 -10.43 -1.19
N LEU A 86 16.04 -10.40 0.15
CA LEU A 86 15.64 -11.56 0.96
C LEU A 86 14.27 -12.11 0.54
N ILE A 87 13.28 -11.24 0.31
CA ILE A 87 11.93 -11.66 -0.12
C ILE A 87 11.98 -12.29 -1.52
N SER A 88 12.76 -11.72 -2.43
CA SER A 88 12.94 -12.30 -3.76
C SER A 88 13.56 -13.69 -3.69
N ASP A 89 14.60 -13.85 -2.88
CA ASP A 89 15.31 -15.11 -2.72
C ASP A 89 14.41 -16.18 -2.06
N ILE A 90 13.72 -15.84 -0.98
CA ILE A 90 12.74 -16.73 -0.34
C ILE A 90 11.67 -17.15 -1.35
N SER A 91 11.16 -16.21 -2.14
CA SER A 91 10.13 -16.50 -3.17
C SER A 91 10.61 -17.55 -4.18
N HIS A 92 11.84 -17.40 -4.67
CA HIS A 92 12.41 -18.33 -5.64
C HIS A 92 12.79 -19.67 -5.01
N GLN A 93 13.45 -19.64 -3.85
CA GLN A 93 13.94 -20.84 -3.17
C GLN A 93 12.82 -21.71 -2.58
N THR A 94 11.67 -21.12 -2.24
CA THR A 94 10.52 -21.90 -1.72
C THR A 94 9.61 -22.42 -2.82
N ARG A 95 9.50 -21.70 -3.94
CA ARG A 95 8.65 -22.12 -5.07
C ARG A 95 9.07 -23.45 -5.66
N THR A 96 10.36 -23.66 -5.87
CA THR A 96 10.90 -24.87 -6.51
C THR A 96 10.63 -26.13 -5.72
N PRO A 97 10.94 -26.24 -4.39
CA PRO A 97 10.67 -27.45 -3.63
C PRO A 97 9.17 -27.74 -3.49
N ILE A 98 8.32 -26.71 -3.39
CA ILE A 98 6.86 -26.89 -3.35
C ILE A 98 6.34 -27.42 -4.70
N ALA A 99 6.79 -26.86 -5.81
CA ALA A 99 6.42 -27.33 -7.13
C ALA A 99 6.83 -28.80 -7.34
N ASN A 100 8.05 -29.18 -6.93
CA ASN A 100 8.53 -30.56 -7.01
C ASN A 100 7.68 -31.49 -6.12
N LEU A 101 7.33 -31.05 -4.90
CA LEU A 101 6.47 -31.83 -4.01
C LEU A 101 5.09 -32.08 -4.64
N LEU A 102 4.49 -31.07 -5.25
CA LEU A 102 3.20 -31.17 -5.95
C LEU A 102 3.30 -32.10 -7.17
N VAL A 103 4.39 -32.01 -7.95
CA VAL A 103 4.63 -32.91 -9.08
C VAL A 103 4.76 -34.36 -8.62
N TYR A 104 5.57 -34.64 -7.58
CA TYR A 104 5.70 -36.01 -7.07
C TYR A 104 4.40 -36.53 -6.48
N ALA A 105 3.65 -35.72 -5.74
CA ALA A 105 2.33 -36.10 -5.24
C ALA A 105 1.34 -36.36 -6.36
N SER A 106 1.37 -35.59 -7.43
CA SER A 106 0.54 -35.80 -8.63
C SER A 106 0.89 -37.10 -9.36
N LEU A 107 2.18 -37.40 -9.55
CA LEU A 107 2.63 -38.67 -10.13
C LEU A 107 2.20 -39.88 -9.30
N LEU A 108 2.18 -39.75 -7.96
CA LEU A 108 1.65 -40.81 -7.11
C LEU A 108 0.17 -41.10 -7.36
N THR A 109 -0.64 -40.14 -7.78
CA THR A 109 -2.07 -40.38 -8.08
C THR A 109 -2.28 -41.26 -9.31
N GLU A 110 -1.28 -41.35 -10.19
CA GLU A 110 -1.30 -42.22 -11.40
C GLU A 110 -0.92 -43.67 -11.08
N SER A 111 -0.41 -43.94 -9.88
CA SER A 111 -0.02 -45.28 -9.42
C SER A 111 -1.25 -46.03 -8.90
N ASP A 112 -1.08 -47.38 -8.80
CA ASP A 112 -2.13 -48.23 -8.21
C ASP A 112 -2.12 -48.10 -6.67
N LEU A 113 -2.89 -47.14 -6.18
CA LEU A 113 -3.00 -46.81 -4.76
C LEU A 113 -4.25 -47.44 -4.14
N SER A 114 -4.07 -47.94 -2.93
CA SER A 114 -5.22 -48.30 -2.07
C SER A 114 -6.07 -47.08 -1.76
N PRO A 115 -7.37 -47.24 -1.43
CA PRO A 115 -8.25 -46.13 -1.11
C PRO A 115 -7.67 -45.17 -0.03
N ARG A 116 -7.06 -45.70 1.01
CA ARG A 116 -6.43 -44.96 2.10
C ARG A 116 -5.21 -44.13 1.60
N GLN A 117 -4.38 -44.72 0.74
CA GLN A 117 -3.22 -44.04 0.17
C GLN A 117 -3.66 -42.92 -0.76
N ARG A 118 -4.71 -43.13 -1.56
CA ARG A 118 -5.29 -42.11 -2.45
C ARG A 118 -5.79 -40.92 -1.66
N GLU A 119 -6.49 -41.16 -0.55
CA GLU A 119 -6.94 -40.09 0.36
C GLU A 119 -5.76 -39.29 0.93
N GLN A 120 -4.69 -39.98 1.35
CA GLN A 120 -3.49 -39.32 1.89
C GLN A 120 -2.77 -38.49 0.85
N VAL A 121 -2.62 -38.99 -0.38
CA VAL A 121 -2.02 -38.22 -1.50
C VAL A 121 -2.85 -37.01 -1.86
N GLN A 122 -4.18 -37.15 -1.89
CA GLN A 122 -5.08 -36.00 -2.15
C GLN A 122 -4.97 -34.96 -1.04
N ALA A 123 -4.85 -35.38 0.22
CA ALA A 123 -4.61 -34.45 1.33
C ALA A 123 -3.26 -33.72 1.19
N LEU A 124 -2.20 -34.41 0.77
CA LEU A 124 -0.88 -33.82 0.51
C LEU A 124 -0.95 -32.78 -0.62
N LEU A 125 -1.62 -33.09 -1.74
CA LEU A 125 -1.82 -32.15 -2.84
C LEU A 125 -2.53 -30.90 -2.36
N THR A 126 -3.64 -31.05 -1.64
CA THR A 126 -4.41 -29.93 -1.10
C THR A 126 -3.57 -29.05 -0.16
N GLN A 127 -2.77 -29.66 0.72
CA GLN A 127 -1.89 -28.89 1.62
C GLN A 127 -0.73 -28.23 0.88
N GLY A 128 -0.15 -28.90 -0.13
CA GLY A 128 0.89 -28.31 -0.97
C GLY A 128 0.42 -27.12 -1.79
N GLU A 129 -0.76 -27.22 -2.41
CA GLU A 129 -1.40 -26.10 -3.12
C GLU A 129 -1.67 -24.92 -2.18
N LYS A 130 -2.21 -25.21 -1.00
CA LYS A 130 -2.43 -24.22 0.05
C LYS A 130 -1.14 -23.53 0.45
N LEU A 131 -0.06 -24.26 0.71
CA LEU A 131 1.25 -23.69 1.05
C LEU A 131 1.80 -22.82 -0.10
N SER A 132 1.68 -23.27 -1.35
CA SER A 132 2.08 -22.51 -2.53
C SER A 132 1.33 -21.17 -2.60
N PHE A 133 0.01 -21.19 -2.44
CA PHE A 133 -0.82 -19.99 -2.42
C PHE A 133 -0.43 -19.03 -1.29
N LEU A 134 -0.14 -19.57 -0.08
CA LEU A 134 0.27 -18.80 1.08
C LEU A 134 1.56 -18.02 0.81
N ILE A 135 2.58 -18.70 0.31
CA ILE A 135 3.88 -18.09 0.02
C ILE A 135 3.75 -17.04 -1.11
N GLN A 136 3.01 -17.34 -2.18
CA GLN A 136 2.79 -16.39 -3.26
C GLN A 136 2.10 -15.12 -2.76
N THR A 137 1.07 -15.24 -1.92
CA THR A 137 0.36 -14.10 -1.36
C THR A 137 1.23 -13.26 -0.43
N LEU A 138 2.03 -13.92 0.43
CA LEU A 138 2.98 -13.24 1.31
C LEU A 138 4.05 -12.46 0.51
N VAL A 139 4.59 -13.08 -0.54
CA VAL A 139 5.57 -12.44 -1.43
C VAL A 139 4.96 -11.25 -2.17
N LYS A 140 3.71 -11.37 -2.67
CA LYS A 140 2.99 -10.25 -3.30
C LYS A 140 2.83 -9.08 -2.32
N ALA A 141 2.34 -9.35 -1.11
CA ALA A 141 2.16 -8.34 -0.08
C ALA A 141 3.48 -7.64 0.25
N SER A 142 4.53 -8.41 0.47
CA SER A 142 5.85 -7.87 0.81
C SER A 142 6.49 -7.06 -0.33
N ARG A 143 6.30 -7.43 -1.59
CA ARG A 143 6.76 -6.66 -2.75
C ARG A 143 6.07 -5.30 -2.89
N LEU A 144 4.79 -5.23 -2.58
CA LEU A 144 4.04 -3.96 -2.55
C LEU A 144 4.53 -3.04 -1.44
N GLU A 145 4.68 -3.56 -0.22
CA GLU A 145 5.15 -2.78 0.94
C GLU A 145 6.57 -2.25 0.78
N THR A 146 7.46 -3.08 0.24
CA THR A 146 8.84 -2.67 0.01
C THR A 146 9.02 -1.75 -1.21
N GLY A 147 7.93 -1.46 -1.96
CA GLY A 147 7.98 -0.65 -3.16
C GLY A 147 8.75 -1.30 -4.32
N ILE A 148 8.96 -2.63 -4.29
CA ILE A 148 9.48 -3.38 -5.47
C ILE A 148 8.48 -3.31 -6.61
N VAL A 149 7.20 -3.35 -6.25
CA VAL A 149 6.09 -3.21 -7.18
C VAL A 149 5.38 -1.91 -6.86
N VAL A 150 5.31 -1.06 -7.85
CA VAL A 150 4.56 0.20 -7.80
C VAL A 150 3.47 0.10 -8.85
N PRO A 151 2.19 0.08 -8.45
CA PRO A 151 1.09 0.14 -9.40
C PRO A 151 1.19 1.39 -10.28
N THR A 152 0.86 1.26 -11.55
CA THR A 152 0.86 2.36 -12.53
C THR A 152 -0.56 2.69 -12.96
N PRO A 153 -1.28 3.57 -12.22
CA PRO A 153 -2.67 3.89 -12.52
C PRO A 153 -2.82 4.55 -13.90
N THR A 154 -3.78 4.09 -14.65
CA THR A 154 -4.20 4.67 -15.93
C THR A 154 -5.72 4.89 -15.92
N LEU A 155 -6.20 5.91 -16.63
CA LEU A 155 -7.64 6.11 -16.78
C LEU A 155 -8.24 5.01 -17.65
N GLY A 156 -9.26 4.35 -17.17
CA GLY A 156 -9.92 3.26 -17.91
C GLY A 156 -11.31 2.93 -17.39
N PRO A 157 -12.10 2.17 -18.20
CA PRO A 157 -13.45 1.76 -17.85
C PRO A 157 -13.45 0.77 -16.68
N VAL A 158 -14.35 1.00 -15.70
CA VAL A 158 -14.47 0.17 -14.51
C VAL A 158 -15.30 -1.09 -14.75
N ALA A 159 -16.25 -1.06 -15.67
CA ALA A 159 -17.15 -2.21 -15.91
C ALA A 159 -16.39 -3.52 -16.25
N PRO A 160 -15.40 -3.55 -17.18
CA PRO A 160 -14.64 -4.77 -17.46
C PRO A 160 -13.86 -5.31 -16.26
N LEU A 161 -13.41 -4.42 -15.35
CA LEU A 161 -12.73 -4.80 -14.10
C LEU A 161 -13.68 -5.56 -13.17
N LEU A 162 -14.91 -5.06 -13.01
CA LEU A 162 -15.94 -5.71 -12.17
C LEU A 162 -16.35 -7.07 -12.78
N GLU A 163 -16.54 -7.11 -14.09
CA GLU A 163 -16.90 -8.33 -14.83
C GLU A 163 -15.84 -9.42 -14.67
N ALA A 164 -14.56 -9.08 -14.85
CA ALA A 164 -13.46 -10.02 -14.70
C ALA A 164 -13.38 -10.63 -13.28
N ALA A 165 -13.57 -9.83 -12.25
CA ALA A 165 -13.55 -10.30 -10.86
C ALA A 165 -14.75 -11.22 -10.54
N VAL A 166 -15.93 -10.93 -11.08
CA VAL A 166 -17.14 -11.77 -10.93
C VAL A 166 -16.96 -13.09 -11.67
N GLU A 167 -16.48 -13.06 -12.92
CA GLU A 167 -16.28 -14.28 -13.72
C GLU A 167 -15.24 -15.23 -13.08
N GLN A 168 -14.20 -14.69 -12.48
CA GLN A 168 -13.19 -15.49 -11.76
C GLN A 168 -13.80 -16.31 -10.62
N GLU A 169 -14.78 -15.77 -9.91
CA GLU A 169 -15.39 -16.41 -8.74
C GLU A 169 -16.70 -17.16 -9.06
N ARG A 170 -17.16 -17.12 -10.30
CA ARG A 170 -18.39 -17.79 -10.75
C ARG A 170 -18.41 -19.30 -10.46
N PRO A 171 -17.33 -20.08 -10.74
CA PRO A 171 -17.34 -21.52 -10.47
C PRO A 171 -17.48 -21.84 -8.97
N ALA A 172 -16.84 -21.03 -8.10
CA ALA A 172 -16.94 -21.20 -6.66
C ALA A 172 -18.35 -20.84 -6.14
N ALA A 173 -18.95 -19.78 -6.67
CA ALA A 173 -20.31 -19.37 -6.35
C ALA A 173 -21.34 -20.43 -6.78
N GLU A 174 -21.22 -20.97 -7.99
CA GLU A 174 -22.10 -22.04 -8.50
C GLU A 174 -22.01 -23.30 -7.65
N LYS A 175 -20.81 -23.75 -7.30
CA LYS A 175 -20.59 -24.91 -6.41
C LYS A 175 -21.29 -24.75 -5.07
N LYS A 176 -21.37 -23.52 -4.54
CA LYS A 176 -22.06 -23.18 -3.29
C LYS A 176 -23.52 -22.79 -3.49
N LYS A 177 -24.04 -22.78 -4.73
CA LYS A 177 -25.40 -22.30 -5.08
C LYS A 177 -25.65 -20.85 -4.65
N ILE A 178 -24.61 -20.00 -4.72
CA ILE A 178 -24.69 -18.56 -4.41
C ILE A 178 -25.11 -17.82 -5.68
N THR A 179 -26.10 -16.91 -5.55
CA THR A 179 -26.46 -15.99 -6.62
C THR A 179 -25.41 -14.88 -6.70
N LEU A 180 -24.51 -14.95 -7.70
CA LEU A 180 -23.50 -13.94 -7.98
C LEU A 180 -23.96 -13.05 -9.12
N GLN A 181 -24.19 -11.76 -8.86
CA GLN A 181 -24.71 -10.81 -9.84
C GLN A 181 -23.88 -9.53 -9.89
N ILE A 182 -23.82 -8.93 -11.07
CA ILE A 182 -23.24 -7.62 -11.30
C ILE A 182 -24.33 -6.66 -11.79
N LEU A 183 -24.35 -5.45 -11.25
CA LEU A 183 -25.26 -4.40 -11.73
C LEU A 183 -24.57 -3.61 -12.87
N PRO A 184 -25.32 -3.27 -13.93
CA PRO A 184 -24.78 -2.50 -15.05
C PRO A 184 -24.19 -1.18 -14.56
N PHE A 185 -23.01 -0.85 -15.05
CA PHE A 185 -22.31 0.39 -14.72
C PHE A 185 -21.53 0.92 -15.93
N VAL A 186 -21.52 2.24 -16.08
CA VAL A 186 -20.71 2.96 -17.07
C VAL A 186 -19.97 4.09 -16.38
N GLY A 187 -18.65 4.07 -16.47
CA GLY A 187 -17.81 5.11 -15.90
C GLY A 187 -16.35 4.71 -15.88
N ASP A 188 -15.48 5.73 -15.84
CA ASP A 188 -14.03 5.58 -15.85
C ASP A 188 -13.45 5.98 -14.49
N ALA A 189 -12.34 5.33 -14.12
CA ALA A 189 -11.54 5.68 -12.96
C ALA A 189 -10.05 5.51 -13.29
N SER A 190 -9.21 6.08 -12.45
CA SER A 190 -7.76 5.91 -12.53
C SER A 190 -7.33 4.74 -11.65
N PHE A 191 -6.83 3.68 -12.29
CA PHE A 191 -6.36 2.47 -11.59
C PHE A 191 -5.35 1.70 -12.45
N ASP A 192 -4.57 0.83 -11.79
CA ASP A 192 -3.77 -0.19 -12.45
C ASP A 192 -4.65 -1.43 -12.69
N PRO A 193 -4.93 -1.83 -13.94
CA PRO A 193 -5.87 -2.92 -14.22
C PRO A 193 -5.49 -4.24 -13.56
N ARG A 194 -4.20 -4.57 -13.55
CA ARG A 194 -3.70 -5.83 -12.99
C ARG A 194 -3.85 -5.88 -11.47
N TRP A 195 -3.38 -4.83 -10.79
CA TRP A 195 -3.39 -4.81 -9.33
C TRP A 195 -4.79 -4.57 -8.77
N THR A 196 -5.59 -3.74 -9.42
CA THR A 196 -6.96 -3.49 -8.97
C THR A 196 -7.86 -4.71 -9.19
N SER A 197 -7.64 -5.49 -10.28
CA SER A 197 -8.31 -6.79 -10.46
C SER A 197 -7.95 -7.77 -9.32
N GLU A 198 -6.70 -7.82 -8.90
CA GLU A 198 -6.29 -8.62 -7.74
C GLU A 198 -6.98 -8.15 -6.44
N ALA A 199 -7.05 -6.84 -6.20
CA ALA A 199 -7.72 -6.28 -5.02
C ALA A 199 -9.21 -6.62 -5.00
N LEU A 200 -9.90 -6.40 -6.12
CA LEU A 200 -11.32 -6.69 -6.26
C LEU A 200 -11.59 -8.19 -6.16
N GLY A 201 -10.77 -9.02 -6.82
CA GLY A 201 -10.84 -10.49 -6.74
C GLY A 201 -10.74 -10.99 -5.29
N ASN A 202 -9.83 -10.45 -4.47
CA ASN A 202 -9.74 -10.79 -3.05
C ASN A 202 -11.01 -10.44 -2.27
N VAL A 203 -11.67 -9.34 -2.60
CA VAL A 203 -12.91 -8.92 -1.93
C VAL A 203 -14.09 -9.80 -2.40
N VAL A 204 -14.23 -10.07 -3.69
CA VAL A 204 -15.30 -10.94 -4.23
C VAL A 204 -15.12 -12.39 -3.74
N ASN A 205 -13.87 -12.89 -3.72
CA ASN A 205 -13.56 -14.21 -3.17
C ASN A 205 -13.99 -14.31 -1.69
N ASN A 206 -13.69 -13.30 -0.88
CA ASN A 206 -14.15 -13.27 0.51
C ASN A 206 -15.67 -13.26 0.60
N ALA A 207 -16.37 -12.48 -0.21
CA ALA A 207 -17.84 -12.45 -0.24
C ALA A 207 -18.43 -13.82 -0.57
N VAL A 208 -17.93 -14.49 -1.63
CA VAL A 208 -18.36 -15.86 -2.02
C VAL A 208 -18.01 -16.88 -0.92
N LYS A 209 -16.82 -16.75 -0.33
CA LYS A 209 -16.34 -17.66 0.70
C LYS A 209 -17.20 -17.64 1.96
N TYR A 210 -17.57 -16.47 2.45
CA TYR A 210 -18.28 -16.31 3.71
C TYR A 210 -19.82 -16.30 3.56
N THR A 211 -20.34 -16.14 2.35
CA THR A 211 -21.77 -16.27 2.09
C THR A 211 -22.20 -17.75 2.23
N PRO A 212 -23.26 -18.06 2.99
CA PRO A 212 -23.81 -19.41 3.07
C PRO A 212 -24.39 -19.87 1.71
N ALA A 213 -24.54 -21.19 1.58
CA ALA A 213 -25.20 -21.78 0.40
C ALA A 213 -26.61 -21.19 0.20
N GLY A 214 -26.95 -20.85 -1.03
CA GLY A 214 -28.22 -20.19 -1.38
C GLY A 214 -28.26 -18.69 -1.16
N GLY A 215 -27.17 -18.10 -0.62
CA GLY A 215 -27.06 -16.65 -0.42
C GLY A 215 -26.80 -15.87 -1.71
N ARG A 216 -26.52 -14.58 -1.55
CA ARG A 216 -26.31 -13.66 -2.69
C ARG A 216 -25.06 -12.81 -2.48
N VAL A 217 -24.32 -12.59 -3.57
CA VAL A 217 -23.26 -11.60 -3.69
C VAL A 217 -23.59 -10.68 -4.84
N THR A 218 -23.61 -9.38 -4.58
CA THR A 218 -23.89 -8.34 -5.58
C THR A 218 -22.71 -7.42 -5.73
N VAL A 219 -22.24 -7.23 -6.95
CA VAL A 219 -21.19 -6.28 -7.32
C VAL A 219 -21.81 -5.11 -8.05
N SER A 220 -21.54 -3.90 -7.62
CA SER A 220 -22.07 -2.66 -8.21
C SER A 220 -21.01 -1.56 -8.17
N ALA A 221 -21.23 -0.50 -8.96
CA ALA A 221 -20.39 0.68 -8.86
C ALA A 221 -21.22 1.97 -8.96
N GLN A 222 -20.66 3.06 -8.46
CA GLN A 222 -21.25 4.39 -8.50
C GLN A 222 -20.16 5.44 -8.68
N MET A 223 -20.43 6.42 -9.56
CA MET A 223 -19.57 7.60 -9.69
C MET A 223 -19.89 8.60 -8.59
N LEU A 224 -18.88 8.97 -7.81
CA LEU A 224 -18.91 10.07 -6.87
C LEU A 224 -18.14 11.28 -7.44
N GLU A 225 -18.06 12.37 -6.72
CA GLU A 225 -17.38 13.58 -7.18
C GLU A 225 -15.88 13.35 -7.46
N THR A 226 -15.17 12.73 -6.54
CA THR A 226 -13.70 12.51 -6.60
C THR A 226 -13.30 11.06 -6.84
N PHE A 227 -14.19 10.10 -6.60
CA PHE A 227 -13.93 8.67 -6.70
C PHE A 227 -14.99 7.95 -7.53
N CYS A 228 -14.62 6.82 -8.10
CA CYS A 228 -15.54 5.76 -8.48
C CYS A 228 -15.56 4.75 -7.32
N ARG A 229 -16.73 4.49 -6.74
CA ARG A 229 -16.93 3.53 -5.67
C ARG A 229 -17.45 2.23 -6.24
N GLY A 230 -16.70 1.15 -6.07
CA GLY A 230 -17.16 -0.22 -6.33
C GLY A 230 -17.60 -0.88 -5.04
N ASP A 231 -18.81 -1.40 -4.99
CA ASP A 231 -19.37 -2.07 -3.81
C ASP A 231 -19.51 -3.59 -4.09
N VAL A 232 -19.02 -4.39 -3.15
CA VAL A 232 -19.24 -5.84 -3.09
C VAL A 232 -20.06 -6.12 -1.86
N THR A 233 -21.34 -6.49 -2.06
CA THR A 233 -22.29 -6.75 -0.97
C THR A 233 -22.60 -8.24 -0.88
N ASP A 234 -22.48 -8.82 0.28
CA ASP A 234 -22.79 -10.21 0.58
C ASP A 234 -23.93 -10.36 1.59
N THR A 235 -24.56 -11.54 1.60
CA THR A 235 -25.56 -11.94 2.60
C THR A 235 -24.98 -12.95 3.60
N GLY A 236 -23.72 -12.79 3.95
CA GLY A 236 -23.01 -13.63 4.90
C GLY A 236 -23.34 -13.35 6.36
N PRO A 237 -22.56 -13.87 7.30
CA PRO A 237 -22.82 -13.73 8.74
C PRO A 237 -22.61 -12.31 9.26
N GLY A 238 -22.05 -11.41 8.45
CA GLY A 238 -21.66 -10.07 8.88
C GLY A 238 -20.41 -10.07 9.77
N ILE A 239 -19.98 -8.88 10.17
CA ILE A 239 -18.76 -8.62 10.92
C ILE A 239 -19.10 -7.74 12.12
N PRO A 240 -18.76 -8.15 13.36
CA PRO A 240 -18.93 -7.32 14.54
C PRO A 240 -18.21 -5.98 14.41
N GLU A 241 -18.77 -4.91 14.96
CA GLU A 241 -18.22 -3.57 14.85
C GLU A 241 -16.78 -3.47 15.39
N GLU A 242 -16.51 -4.18 16.47
CA GLU A 242 -15.19 -4.28 17.11
C GLU A 242 -14.13 -4.89 16.19
N GLU A 243 -14.51 -5.76 15.25
CA GLU A 243 -13.61 -6.45 14.33
C GLU A 243 -13.40 -5.67 13.03
N GLN A 244 -14.31 -4.76 12.63
CA GLN A 244 -14.26 -4.09 11.32
C GLN A 244 -12.98 -3.28 11.08
N GLY A 245 -12.39 -2.71 12.13
CA GLY A 245 -11.10 -2.03 12.04
C GLY A 245 -9.93 -3.00 11.83
N GLY A 246 -10.04 -4.21 12.37
CA GLY A 246 -8.98 -5.22 12.37
C GLY A 246 -8.93 -6.10 11.12
N ILE A 247 -10.02 -6.26 10.38
CA ILE A 247 -10.10 -7.20 9.24
C ILE A 247 -9.13 -6.91 8.09
N PHE A 248 -8.61 -5.69 8.04
CA PHE A 248 -7.59 -5.26 7.07
C PHE A 248 -6.16 -5.44 7.56
N ASN A 249 -5.95 -5.98 8.78
CA ASN A 249 -4.62 -6.28 9.30
C ASN A 249 -4.11 -7.61 8.75
N ARG A 250 -2.79 -7.75 8.67
CA ARG A 250 -2.15 -8.99 8.24
C ARG A 250 -2.52 -10.13 9.19
N PHE A 251 -2.80 -11.29 8.60
CA PHE A 251 -3.12 -12.53 9.32
C PHE A 251 -4.34 -12.43 10.24
N TYR A 252 -5.13 -11.37 10.12
CA TYR A 252 -6.34 -11.24 10.91
C TYR A 252 -7.43 -12.18 10.40
N ARG A 253 -8.11 -12.84 11.34
CA ARG A 253 -9.24 -13.74 11.09
C ARG A 253 -10.29 -13.47 12.15
N GLY A 254 -11.50 -13.14 11.71
CA GLY A 254 -12.61 -12.86 12.61
C GLY A 254 -13.04 -14.07 13.42
N THR A 255 -13.58 -13.83 14.61
CA THR A 255 -13.98 -14.87 15.58
C THR A 255 -15.06 -15.81 15.03
N LEU A 256 -15.99 -15.27 14.25
CA LEU A 256 -17.09 -16.03 13.62
C LEU A 256 -16.63 -16.89 12.43
N THR A 257 -15.42 -16.67 11.92
CA THR A 257 -14.93 -17.26 10.66
C THR A 257 -13.66 -18.08 10.83
N HIS A 258 -13.29 -18.42 12.08
CA HIS A 258 -12.07 -19.20 12.37
C HIS A 258 -11.99 -20.56 11.68
N SER A 259 -13.12 -21.19 11.38
CA SER A 259 -13.18 -22.48 10.68
C SER A 259 -13.04 -22.36 9.16
N ALA A 260 -13.23 -21.16 8.58
CA ALA A 260 -13.14 -20.97 7.14
C ALA A 260 -11.68 -20.89 6.69
N GLU A 261 -11.30 -21.57 5.60
CA GLU A 261 -9.94 -21.57 5.08
C GLU A 261 -9.46 -20.16 4.68
N GLY A 262 -8.20 -19.83 4.96
CA GLY A 262 -7.54 -18.59 4.52
C GLY A 262 -6.58 -18.01 5.54
N LEU A 263 -5.63 -17.19 5.06
CA LEU A 263 -4.54 -16.61 5.86
C LEU A 263 -4.85 -15.25 6.49
N GLY A 264 -5.95 -14.60 6.13
CA GLY A 264 -6.17 -13.21 6.53
C GLY A 264 -5.24 -12.20 5.82
N LEU A 265 -4.81 -12.50 4.59
CA LEU A 265 -3.97 -11.61 3.78
C LEU A 265 -4.72 -10.92 2.63
N GLY A 266 -5.86 -11.45 2.19
CA GLY A 266 -6.57 -10.93 1.01
C GLY A 266 -7.07 -9.50 1.17
N LEU A 267 -7.76 -9.18 2.27
CA LEU A 267 -8.25 -7.83 2.54
C LEU A 267 -7.10 -6.84 2.83
N TYR A 268 -6.06 -7.31 3.52
CA TYR A 268 -4.85 -6.53 3.71
C TYR A 268 -4.23 -6.14 2.36
N LEU A 269 -4.04 -7.11 1.45
CA LEU A 269 -3.51 -6.89 0.11
C LEU A 269 -4.39 -5.92 -0.70
N ALA A 270 -5.71 -6.09 -0.64
CA ALA A 270 -6.65 -5.19 -1.29
C ALA A 270 -6.50 -3.74 -0.79
N ARG A 271 -6.35 -3.52 0.52
CA ARG A 271 -6.13 -2.20 1.11
C ARG A 271 -4.81 -1.57 0.64
N GLU A 272 -3.71 -2.33 0.66
CA GLU A 272 -2.40 -1.84 0.22
C GLU A 272 -2.41 -1.46 -1.27
N ILE A 273 -2.96 -2.32 -2.13
CA ILE A 273 -3.09 -2.05 -3.56
C ILE A 273 -3.85 -0.76 -3.84
N LEU A 274 -4.98 -0.55 -3.16
CA LEU A 274 -5.79 0.66 -3.34
C LEU A 274 -5.08 1.90 -2.82
N SER A 275 -4.47 1.80 -1.64
CA SER A 275 -3.72 2.90 -1.01
C SER A 275 -2.59 3.41 -1.88
N LEU A 276 -1.79 2.50 -2.49
CA LEU A 276 -0.71 2.84 -3.41
C LEU A 276 -1.17 3.55 -4.70
N GLN A 277 -2.46 3.50 -5.00
CA GLN A 277 -3.07 4.15 -6.15
C GLN A 277 -3.85 5.43 -5.78
N GLY A 278 -3.76 5.88 -4.51
CA GLY A 278 -4.50 7.03 -4.01
C GLY A 278 -5.98 6.74 -3.74
N GLY A 279 -6.36 5.46 -3.73
CA GLY A 279 -7.68 4.96 -3.35
C GLY A 279 -7.72 4.47 -1.91
N TYR A 280 -8.84 3.86 -1.51
CA TYR A 280 -9.00 3.23 -0.20
C TYR A 280 -10.16 2.22 -0.22
N ILE A 281 -10.27 1.41 0.83
CA ILE A 281 -11.36 0.46 1.03
C ILE A 281 -12.05 0.72 2.38
N LYS A 282 -13.37 0.55 2.40
CA LYS A 282 -14.20 0.61 3.62
C LYS A 282 -15.07 -0.63 3.74
N VAL A 283 -15.50 -0.93 4.94
CA VAL A 283 -16.49 -1.96 5.23
C VAL A 283 -17.66 -1.34 5.96
N SER A 284 -18.87 -1.81 5.66
CA SER A 284 -20.09 -1.57 6.40
C SER A 284 -20.76 -2.92 6.62
N SER A 285 -20.91 -3.34 7.85
CA SER A 285 -21.43 -4.67 8.17
C SER A 285 -22.20 -4.66 9.48
N LYS A 286 -23.16 -5.58 9.57
CA LYS A 286 -23.87 -5.88 10.82
C LYS A 286 -24.00 -7.39 10.97
N PRO A 287 -23.73 -7.96 12.16
CA PRO A 287 -23.92 -9.38 12.41
C PRO A 287 -25.31 -9.86 11.97
N GLY A 288 -25.37 -10.94 11.20
CA GLY A 288 -26.59 -11.52 10.64
C GLY A 288 -27.13 -10.85 9.36
N ASN A 289 -26.61 -9.70 8.94
CA ASN A 289 -27.13 -8.95 7.78
C ASN A 289 -26.14 -8.86 6.61
N GLY A 290 -25.04 -9.58 6.68
CA GLY A 290 -23.98 -9.55 5.66
C GLY A 290 -23.06 -8.35 5.76
N SER A 291 -22.27 -8.14 4.72
CA SER A 291 -21.27 -7.07 4.65
C SER A 291 -21.29 -6.38 3.29
N THR A 292 -20.90 -5.11 3.27
CA THR A 292 -20.61 -4.37 2.05
C THR A 292 -19.19 -3.83 2.15
N PHE A 293 -18.34 -4.26 1.21
CA PHE A 293 -17.00 -3.73 1.03
C PHE A 293 -17.02 -2.72 -0.11
N SER A 294 -16.62 -1.50 0.19
CA SER A 294 -16.59 -0.38 -0.76
C SER A 294 -15.16 -0.02 -1.12
N LEU A 295 -14.79 -0.20 -2.39
CA LEU A 295 -13.50 0.14 -2.96
C LEU A 295 -13.59 1.51 -3.65
N TYR A 296 -12.73 2.43 -3.30
CA TYR A 296 -12.71 3.79 -3.84
C TYR A 296 -11.52 3.98 -4.77
N LEU A 297 -11.78 4.17 -6.07
CA LEU A 297 -10.79 4.42 -7.10
C LEU A 297 -10.81 5.91 -7.47
N PRO A 298 -9.68 6.62 -7.55
CA PRO A 298 -9.65 8.02 -7.96
C PRO A 298 -10.25 8.22 -9.37
N ARG A 299 -11.01 9.27 -9.60
CA ARG A 299 -11.54 9.61 -10.93
C ARG A 299 -10.50 10.23 -11.86
N LYS A 300 -9.49 10.87 -11.30
CA LYS A 300 -8.41 11.54 -12.04
C LYS A 300 -7.06 10.98 -11.57
N LEU A 301 -6.09 10.95 -12.48
CA LEU A 301 -4.70 10.71 -12.12
C LEU A 301 -4.27 11.82 -11.12
N ASN A 302 -4.08 11.47 -9.86
CA ASN A 302 -3.33 12.31 -8.97
C ASN A 302 -1.87 12.26 -9.46
N ARG A 303 -1.38 13.36 -10.05
CA ARG A 303 0.07 13.53 -10.23
C ARG A 303 0.66 13.71 -8.83
N ILE A 304 1.24 12.64 -8.30
CA ILE A 304 2.12 12.69 -7.12
C ILE A 304 3.47 13.23 -7.57
#